data_923a6f09784ae711709fa3e51b3b54f1
#
_entry.id   923a6f09784ae711709fa3e51b3b54f1
#
_cell.length_a   1.000
_cell.length_b   1.000
_cell.length_c   1.000
_cell.angle_alpha   90.00
_cell.angle_beta   90.00
_cell.angle_gamma   90.00
#
_symmetry.space_group_name_H-M   'P 1'
#
loop_
_entity.id
_entity.type
_entity.pdbx_description
1 polymer ?
#
loop_
_entity_poly.entity_id
_entity_poly.type
_entity_poly.pdbx_seq_one_letter_code
_entity_poly.pdbx_strand_id
1 'polypeptide(L)'
;MDMAILKERWWKSMKENNPNHVGTQGNKEVKSIGDIFFRFLDAFRKFWYISVILMVILGILGYFYYKKTYVPTYESRAIFSVTAADYSGSGKFKHTNNNQLTEDLSVSFNYLINNEVFYEIIKHDLGLDYVPATIEIISVENTNILNIKTSSSDAKLAYKTIQSVLKNYSSVTAFVVGDTKLKIIEQPTMPTEPINPYMPIMGVLLFALIGFAIGMIPVLIVGLFIKTIQNK
;
A
#
# COMPACT_ATOMS: atom_id res chain seq x y z
N MET A 1 31.86 -29.89 -12.22
CA MET A 1 32.97 -29.06 -12.67
C MET A 1 33.51 -28.33 -11.45
N ASP A 2 34.77 -28.62 -11.11
CA ASP A 2 35.34 -28.28 -9.80
C ASP A 2 35.61 -26.76 -9.70
N MET A 3 35.00 -26.09 -8.71
CA MET A 3 35.13 -24.65 -8.46
C MET A 3 36.57 -24.23 -8.17
N ALA A 4 37.40 -25.15 -7.66
CA ALA A 4 38.81 -24.92 -7.43
C ALA A 4 39.59 -24.68 -8.74
N ILE A 5 39.25 -25.44 -9.78
CA ILE A 5 39.89 -25.33 -11.11
C ILE A 5 39.50 -24.02 -11.81
N LEU A 6 38.24 -23.57 -11.64
CA LEU A 6 37.77 -22.27 -12.16
C LEU A 6 38.46 -21.10 -11.46
N LYS A 7 38.66 -21.20 -10.14
CA LYS A 7 39.38 -20.19 -9.34
C LYS A 7 40.85 -20.04 -9.75
N GLU A 8 41.56 -21.16 -9.97
CA GLU A 8 42.94 -21.12 -10.41
C GLU A 8 43.11 -20.57 -11.84
N ARG A 9 42.24 -20.96 -12.77
CA ARG A 9 42.30 -20.47 -14.16
C ARG A 9 41.99 -18.98 -14.23
N TRP A 10 41.00 -18.51 -13.49
CA TRP A 10 40.62 -17.09 -13.43
C TRP A 10 41.73 -16.25 -12.78
N TRP A 11 42.34 -16.74 -11.70
CA TRP A 11 43.45 -16.10 -11.01
C TRP A 11 44.74 -15.99 -11.89
N LYS A 12 45.03 -17.00 -12.65
CA LYS A 12 46.16 -16.97 -13.63
C LYS A 12 45.90 -15.95 -14.73
N SER A 13 44.70 -15.91 -15.30
CA SER A 13 44.32 -14.96 -16.34
C SER A 13 44.39 -13.51 -15.87
N MET A 14 44.03 -13.23 -14.62
CA MET A 14 44.13 -11.88 -14.05
C MET A 14 45.56 -11.45 -13.73
N LYS A 15 46.43 -12.36 -13.36
CA LYS A 15 47.87 -12.05 -13.15
C LYS A 15 48.59 -11.78 -14.46
N GLU A 16 48.28 -12.48 -15.51
CA GLU A 16 48.93 -12.40 -16.80
C GLU A 16 48.58 -11.10 -17.57
N ASN A 17 47.43 -10.53 -17.32
CA ASN A 17 46.95 -9.32 -17.98
C ASN A 17 47.15 -8.01 -17.19
N ASN A 18 47.94 -8.02 -16.08
CA ASN A 18 48.20 -6.79 -15.33
C ASN A 18 49.60 -6.28 -15.53
N PRO A 19 49.83 -5.25 -16.39
CA PRO A 19 51.18 -4.75 -16.76
C PRO A 19 51.89 -3.96 -15.64
N ASN A 20 51.32 -3.85 -14.44
CA ASN A 20 51.89 -3.03 -13.35
C ASN A 20 52.52 -3.84 -12.21
N HIS A 21 53.12 -5.00 -12.46
CA HIS A 21 53.93 -5.71 -11.48
C HIS A 21 55.36 -5.17 -11.46
N VAL A 22 55.54 -3.89 -11.11
CA VAL A 22 56.82 -3.36 -10.66
C VAL A 22 56.83 -3.36 -9.14
N GLY A 23 57.76 -4.12 -8.56
CA GLY A 23 57.85 -4.30 -7.12
C GLY A 23 58.08 -3.01 -6.37
N THR A 24 57.22 -2.77 -5.37
CA THR A 24 57.49 -1.83 -4.30
C THR A 24 57.04 -2.48 -2.98
N GLN A 25 58.02 -2.74 -2.12
CA GLN A 25 57.83 -3.14 -0.75
C GLN A 25 57.03 -2.04 -0.04
N GLY A 26 55.92 -2.44 0.62
CA GLY A 26 55.20 -1.54 1.52
C GLY A 26 53.76 -1.21 1.13
N ASN A 27 53.08 -1.94 0.26
CA ASN A 27 51.67 -1.71 -0.02
C ASN A 27 50.79 -2.59 0.86
N LYS A 28 50.00 -1.95 1.72
CA LYS A 28 48.77 -2.53 2.26
C LYS A 28 48.03 -3.18 1.10
N GLU A 29 47.90 -4.52 1.10
CA GLU A 29 47.19 -5.26 0.06
C GLU A 29 45.81 -4.60 -0.16
N VAL A 30 45.68 -3.91 -1.28
CA VAL A 30 44.35 -3.48 -1.76
C VAL A 30 43.59 -4.76 -2.04
N LYS A 31 42.72 -5.15 -1.14
CA LYS A 31 41.87 -6.33 -1.30
C LYS A 31 41.09 -6.18 -2.60
N SER A 32 41.46 -6.97 -3.62
CA SER A 32 40.74 -6.97 -4.88
C SER A 32 39.25 -7.29 -4.58
N ILE A 33 38.32 -6.58 -5.23
CA ILE A 33 36.87 -6.83 -5.12
C ILE A 33 36.57 -8.32 -5.39
N GLY A 34 37.32 -8.95 -6.29
CA GLY A 34 37.25 -10.40 -6.55
C GLY A 34 37.56 -11.27 -5.35
N ASP A 35 38.58 -10.92 -4.54
CA ASP A 35 38.91 -11.67 -3.32
C ASP A 35 37.79 -11.60 -2.26
N ILE A 36 37.14 -10.45 -2.16
CA ILE A 36 35.99 -10.27 -1.23
C ILE A 36 34.84 -11.13 -1.71
N PHE A 37 34.57 -11.15 -3.01
CA PHE A 37 33.49 -11.93 -3.60
C PHE A 37 33.68 -13.44 -3.41
N PHE A 38 34.87 -13.98 -3.67
CA PHE A 38 35.13 -15.41 -3.46
C PHE A 38 35.06 -15.81 -1.99
N ARG A 39 35.52 -14.97 -1.08
CA ARG A 39 35.39 -15.21 0.37
C ARG A 39 33.91 -15.23 0.80
N PHE A 40 33.13 -14.33 0.25
CA PHE A 40 31.69 -14.33 0.47
C PHE A 40 31.05 -15.64 0.01
N LEU A 41 31.41 -16.12 -1.20
CA LEU A 41 30.92 -17.40 -1.71
C LEU A 41 31.30 -18.60 -0.83
N ASP A 42 32.53 -18.64 -0.35
CA ASP A 42 33.01 -19.71 0.54
C ASP A 42 32.28 -19.66 1.91
N ALA A 43 32.10 -18.48 2.47
CA ALA A 43 31.34 -18.29 3.71
C ALA A 43 29.84 -18.61 3.51
N PHE A 44 29.26 -18.17 2.40
CA PHE A 44 27.89 -18.48 2.05
C PHE A 44 27.68 -20.00 1.92
N ARG A 45 28.54 -20.71 1.19
CA ARG A 45 28.46 -22.16 1.04
C ARG A 45 28.55 -22.91 2.37
N LYS A 46 29.28 -22.38 3.36
CA LYS A 46 29.44 -23.00 4.67
C LYS A 46 28.32 -22.65 5.64
N PHE A 47 27.74 -21.44 5.57
CA PHE A 47 26.83 -20.91 6.57
C PHE A 47 25.43 -20.53 6.03
N TRP A 48 25.12 -20.88 4.77
CA TRP A 48 23.84 -20.55 4.14
C TRP A 48 22.60 -21.03 4.93
N TYR A 49 22.75 -22.16 5.64
CA TYR A 49 21.70 -22.72 6.46
C TYR A 49 21.21 -21.78 7.57
N ILE A 50 22.08 -20.89 8.08
CA ILE A 50 21.72 -19.89 9.09
C ILE A 50 20.69 -18.93 8.51
N SER A 51 20.92 -18.45 7.28
CA SER A 51 19.99 -17.56 6.59
C SER A 51 18.65 -18.25 6.31
N VAL A 52 18.69 -19.54 5.95
CA VAL A 52 17.47 -20.33 5.70
C VAL A 52 16.68 -20.59 6.98
N ILE A 53 17.35 -20.92 8.08
CA ILE A 53 16.69 -21.10 9.37
C ILE A 53 16.01 -19.80 9.81
N LEU A 54 16.71 -18.67 9.71
CA LEU A 54 16.16 -17.37 10.08
C LEU A 54 15.00 -16.95 9.17
N MET A 55 15.10 -17.25 7.86
CA MET A 55 14.03 -17.07 6.89
C MET A 55 12.76 -17.84 7.30
N VAL A 56 12.89 -19.10 7.69
CA VAL A 56 11.76 -19.94 8.12
C VAL A 56 11.15 -19.43 9.41
N ILE A 57 11.97 -19.10 10.41
CA ILE A 57 11.49 -18.58 11.71
C ILE A 57 10.72 -17.27 11.49
N LEU A 58 11.30 -16.31 10.77
CA LEU A 58 10.64 -15.04 10.50
C LEU A 58 9.42 -15.21 9.59
N GLY A 59 9.43 -16.15 8.65
CA GLY A 59 8.26 -16.48 7.84
C GLY A 59 7.08 -16.95 8.69
N ILE A 60 7.32 -17.83 9.68
CA ILE A 60 6.30 -18.29 10.63
C ILE A 60 5.79 -17.12 11.49
N LEU A 61 6.68 -16.29 12.00
CA LEU A 61 6.29 -15.08 12.75
C LEU A 61 5.47 -14.13 11.87
N GLY A 62 5.84 -13.96 10.61
CA GLY A 62 5.10 -13.16 9.63
C GLY A 62 3.68 -13.66 9.39
N TYR A 63 3.49 -14.98 9.35
CA TYR A 63 2.15 -15.57 9.27
C TYR A 63 1.28 -15.20 10.47
N PHE A 64 1.79 -15.37 11.69
CA PHE A 64 1.05 -15.04 12.90
C PHE A 64 0.78 -13.54 13.04
N TYR A 65 1.76 -12.72 12.70
CA TYR A 65 1.62 -11.27 12.69
C TYR A 65 0.53 -10.82 11.72
N TYR A 66 0.58 -11.31 10.49
CA TYR A 66 -0.42 -10.98 9.46
C TYR A 66 -1.82 -11.43 9.87
N LYS A 67 -1.95 -12.66 10.41
CA LYS A 67 -3.22 -13.18 10.91
C LYS A 67 -3.83 -12.32 12.01
N LYS A 68 -3.00 -11.78 12.91
CA LYS A 68 -3.44 -10.94 14.03
C LYS A 68 -3.80 -9.52 13.59
N THR A 69 -3.11 -9.00 12.58
CA THR A 69 -3.23 -7.59 12.16
C THR A 69 -4.25 -7.42 11.02
N TYR A 70 -4.61 -8.50 10.35
CA TYR A 70 -5.57 -8.44 9.26
C TYR A 70 -6.95 -8.00 9.74
N VAL A 71 -7.44 -6.91 9.15
CA VAL A 71 -8.82 -6.42 9.31
C VAL A 71 -9.46 -6.41 7.93
N PRO A 72 -10.54 -7.16 7.70
CA PRO A 72 -11.26 -7.12 6.44
C PRO A 72 -11.84 -5.71 6.23
N THR A 73 -11.79 -5.22 5.01
CA THR A 73 -12.37 -3.93 4.63
C THR A 73 -13.41 -4.16 3.55
N TYR A 74 -14.64 -3.79 3.82
CA TYR A 74 -15.76 -3.90 2.90
C TYR A 74 -16.08 -2.53 2.34
N GLU A 75 -16.33 -2.45 1.03
CA GLU A 75 -16.63 -1.20 0.35
C GLU A 75 -18.03 -1.27 -0.29
N SER A 76 -18.87 -0.30 0.02
CA SER A 76 -20.13 -0.07 -0.68
C SER A 76 -20.00 1.18 -1.55
N ARG A 77 -20.54 1.16 -2.76
CA ARG A 77 -20.47 2.24 -3.74
C ARG A 77 -21.85 2.68 -4.18
N ALA A 78 -21.96 3.96 -4.52
CA ALA A 78 -23.12 4.50 -5.21
C ALA A 78 -22.67 5.57 -6.20
N ILE A 79 -23.34 5.64 -7.34
CA ILE A 79 -23.13 6.68 -8.35
C ILE A 79 -24.40 7.49 -8.45
N PHE A 80 -24.24 8.80 -8.38
CA PHE A 80 -25.37 9.71 -8.50
C PHE A 80 -25.00 10.98 -9.27
N SER A 81 -26.02 11.62 -9.84
CA SER A 81 -25.90 12.91 -10.48
C SER A 81 -26.54 13.96 -9.58
N VAL A 82 -25.88 15.09 -9.43
CA VAL A 82 -26.38 16.22 -8.67
C VAL A 82 -26.83 17.31 -9.64
N THR A 83 -28.04 17.82 -9.45
CA THR A 83 -28.56 18.95 -10.20
C THR A 83 -29.03 20.03 -9.23
N ALA A 84 -28.56 21.27 -9.41
CA ALA A 84 -29.11 22.40 -8.69
C ALA A 84 -30.47 22.79 -9.29
N ALA A 85 -31.42 23.11 -8.46
CA ALA A 85 -32.69 23.69 -8.89
C ALA A 85 -32.44 25.16 -9.23
N ASP A 86 -32.43 25.50 -10.53
CA ASP A 86 -32.31 26.86 -10.97
C ASP A 86 -33.65 27.58 -10.72
N TYR A 87 -33.67 28.49 -9.76
CA TYR A 87 -34.77 29.41 -9.53
C TYR A 87 -34.72 30.56 -10.55
N SER A 88 -34.80 30.23 -11.83
CA SER A 88 -35.16 31.28 -12.78
C SER A 88 -36.67 31.49 -12.67
N GLY A 89 -37.07 32.68 -12.28
CA GLY A 89 -38.47 33.07 -11.99
C GLY A 89 -39.48 32.97 -13.14
N SER A 90 -39.24 32.08 -14.07
CA SER A 90 -40.03 31.79 -15.29
C SER A 90 -40.64 30.38 -15.30
N GLY A 91 -40.62 29.62 -14.21
CA GLY A 91 -41.30 28.34 -14.09
C GLY A 91 -40.85 27.23 -15.05
N LYS A 92 -39.78 27.42 -15.84
CA LYS A 92 -39.19 26.42 -16.72
C LYS A 92 -37.83 26.00 -16.15
N PHE A 93 -37.75 24.76 -15.75
CA PHE A 93 -36.47 24.13 -15.36
C PHE A 93 -35.51 24.18 -16.57
N LYS A 94 -34.57 25.10 -16.56
CA LYS A 94 -33.50 25.12 -17.53
C LYS A 94 -32.37 24.28 -16.98
N HIS A 95 -32.18 23.08 -17.54
CA HIS A 95 -30.99 22.29 -17.28
C HIS A 95 -29.78 23.07 -17.85
N THR A 96 -29.18 23.87 -17.01
CA THR A 96 -27.92 24.50 -17.37
C THR A 96 -26.84 23.46 -17.07
N ASN A 97 -26.32 22.85 -18.13
CA ASN A 97 -25.06 22.09 -18.05
C ASN A 97 -23.92 23.08 -17.78
N ASN A 98 -23.84 23.56 -16.58
CA ASN A 98 -22.78 24.46 -16.17
C ASN A 98 -21.70 23.61 -15.47
N ASN A 99 -20.65 23.26 -16.21
CA ASN A 99 -19.51 22.47 -15.67
C ASN A 99 -18.93 23.11 -14.39
N GLN A 100 -19.00 24.43 -14.28
CA GLN A 100 -18.55 25.19 -13.12
C GLN A 100 -19.40 24.92 -11.89
N LEU A 101 -20.71 24.82 -12.04
CA LEU A 101 -21.61 24.50 -10.93
C LEU A 101 -21.39 23.07 -10.40
N THR A 102 -21.03 22.17 -11.29
CA THR A 102 -20.74 20.77 -10.94
C THR A 102 -19.43 20.65 -10.15
N GLU A 103 -18.44 21.41 -10.55
CA GLU A 103 -17.15 21.47 -9.87
C GLU A 103 -17.32 22.08 -8.47
N ASP A 104 -18.06 23.18 -8.37
CA ASP A 104 -18.40 23.84 -7.11
C ASP A 104 -19.21 22.92 -6.18
N LEU A 105 -20.16 22.15 -6.71
CA LEU A 105 -20.94 21.17 -5.97
C LEU A 105 -20.07 20.00 -5.51
N SER A 106 -19.12 19.54 -6.33
CA SER A 106 -18.18 18.49 -5.96
C SER A 106 -17.26 18.91 -4.81
N VAL A 107 -16.70 20.11 -4.90
CA VAL A 107 -15.88 20.71 -3.84
C VAL A 107 -16.68 20.89 -2.56
N SER A 108 -17.89 21.46 -2.68
CA SER A 108 -18.79 21.67 -1.55
C SER A 108 -19.22 20.35 -0.90
N PHE A 109 -19.40 19.29 -1.69
CA PHE A 109 -19.74 17.98 -1.19
C PHE A 109 -18.63 17.36 -0.36
N ASN A 110 -17.38 17.42 -0.85
CA ASN A 110 -16.20 16.98 -0.09
C ASN A 110 -16.05 17.77 1.22
N TYR A 111 -16.34 19.07 1.20
CA TYR A 111 -16.31 19.89 2.39
C TYR A 111 -17.39 19.52 3.39
N LEU A 112 -18.62 19.26 2.91
CA LEU A 112 -19.75 18.90 3.75
C LEU A 112 -19.57 17.55 4.43
N ILE A 113 -19.07 16.55 3.70
CA ILE A 113 -18.86 15.20 4.27
C ILE A 113 -17.76 15.19 5.32
N ASN A 114 -16.74 16.02 5.15
CA ASN A 114 -15.70 16.19 6.16
C ASN A 114 -16.11 17.14 7.31
N ASN A 115 -17.36 17.65 7.28
CA ASN A 115 -17.86 18.51 8.33
C ASN A 115 -18.41 17.68 9.50
N GLU A 116 -18.08 18.08 10.71
CA GLU A 116 -18.50 17.44 11.95
C GLU A 116 -20.04 17.32 12.07
N VAL A 117 -20.76 18.36 11.61
CA VAL A 117 -22.23 18.38 11.63
C VAL A 117 -22.82 17.25 10.79
N PHE A 118 -22.25 16.98 9.62
CA PHE A 118 -22.72 15.89 8.77
C PHE A 118 -22.45 14.52 9.39
N TYR A 119 -21.28 14.37 10.01
CA TYR A 119 -20.95 13.15 10.76
C TYR A 119 -21.91 12.92 11.94
N GLU A 120 -22.29 13.96 12.66
CA GLU A 120 -23.28 13.86 13.74
C GLU A 120 -24.64 13.41 13.21
N ILE A 121 -25.09 13.90 12.06
CA ILE A 121 -26.33 13.45 11.43
C ILE A 121 -26.27 11.96 11.07
N ILE A 122 -25.14 11.51 10.48
CA ILE A 122 -24.95 10.09 10.14
C ILE A 122 -24.89 9.24 11.41
N LYS A 123 -24.20 9.66 12.45
CA LYS A 123 -24.15 8.97 13.75
C LYS A 123 -25.55 8.77 14.31
N HIS A 124 -26.32 9.85 14.34
CA HIS A 124 -27.69 9.81 14.85
C HIS A 124 -28.60 8.88 14.01
N ASP A 125 -28.48 8.93 12.68
CA ASP A 125 -29.27 8.09 11.77
C ASP A 125 -28.90 6.59 11.88
N LEU A 126 -27.61 6.30 12.18
CA LEU A 126 -27.12 4.95 12.42
C LEU A 126 -27.31 4.44 13.86
N GLY A 127 -27.61 5.34 14.80
CA GLY A 127 -27.71 5.01 16.24
C GLY A 127 -26.38 4.62 16.86
N LEU A 128 -25.28 5.28 16.45
CA LEU A 128 -23.91 4.98 16.87
C LEU A 128 -23.29 6.19 17.59
N ASP A 129 -22.37 5.94 18.51
CA ASP A 129 -21.57 7.00 19.15
C ASP A 129 -20.47 7.54 18.25
N TYR A 130 -19.99 6.74 17.29
CA TYR A 130 -19.06 7.15 16.25
C TYR A 130 -19.31 6.35 14.97
N VAL A 131 -18.90 6.87 13.81
CA VAL A 131 -19.04 6.17 12.53
C VAL A 131 -17.73 5.44 12.21
N PRO A 132 -17.64 4.11 12.40
CA PRO A 132 -16.44 3.34 12.10
C PRO A 132 -16.38 3.00 10.60
N ALA A 133 -16.58 4.01 9.76
CA ALA A 133 -16.53 3.90 8.31
C ALA A 133 -15.87 5.16 7.72
N THR A 134 -15.08 4.95 6.69
CA THR A 134 -14.51 6.04 5.90
C THR A 134 -15.43 6.35 4.74
N ILE A 135 -15.72 7.63 4.53
CA ILE A 135 -16.55 8.12 3.42
C ILE A 135 -15.63 8.85 2.45
N GLU A 136 -15.61 8.41 1.21
CA GLU A 136 -14.81 8.99 0.12
C GLU A 136 -15.71 9.38 -1.03
N ILE A 137 -15.47 10.56 -1.61
CA ILE A 137 -16.20 11.04 -2.78
C ILE A 137 -15.22 11.38 -3.88
N ILE A 138 -15.55 10.88 -5.05
CA ILE A 138 -14.79 11.10 -6.28
C ILE A 138 -15.74 11.74 -7.29
N SER A 139 -15.42 12.97 -7.69
CA SER A 139 -16.10 13.62 -8.82
C SER A 139 -15.55 13.10 -10.13
N VAL A 140 -16.43 12.91 -11.11
CA VAL A 140 -16.01 12.63 -12.47
C VAL A 140 -15.85 13.96 -13.21
N GLU A 141 -14.61 14.24 -13.63
CA GLU A 141 -14.25 15.50 -14.30
C GLU A 141 -15.20 15.84 -15.45
N ASN A 142 -15.57 17.11 -15.55
CA ASN A 142 -16.46 17.66 -16.57
C ASN A 142 -17.88 17.03 -16.62
N THR A 143 -18.31 16.43 -15.51
CA THR A 143 -19.67 15.86 -15.39
C THR A 143 -20.31 16.27 -14.08
N ASN A 144 -21.62 16.10 -13.96
CA ASN A 144 -22.34 16.24 -12.70
C ASN A 144 -22.50 14.90 -11.97
N ILE A 145 -21.59 13.97 -12.24
CA ILE A 145 -21.62 12.62 -11.66
C ILE A 145 -20.64 12.56 -10.50
N LEU A 146 -21.13 12.10 -9.36
CA LEU A 146 -20.37 11.83 -8.16
C LEU A 146 -20.41 10.35 -7.85
N ASN A 147 -19.26 9.81 -7.52
CA ASN A 147 -19.11 8.44 -7.04
C ASN A 147 -18.78 8.52 -5.55
N ILE A 148 -19.63 7.96 -4.72
CA ILE A 148 -19.41 7.86 -3.28
C ILE A 148 -19.04 6.43 -2.93
N LYS A 149 -18.07 6.30 -2.04
CA LYS A 149 -17.63 5.03 -1.48
C LYS A 149 -17.63 5.12 0.03
N THR A 150 -18.06 4.06 0.67
CA THR A 150 -17.95 3.92 2.11
C THR A 150 -17.23 2.62 2.43
N SER A 151 -16.19 2.70 3.25
CA SER A 151 -15.37 1.56 3.63
C SER A 151 -15.44 1.33 5.13
N SER A 152 -15.69 0.09 5.54
CA SER A 152 -15.74 -0.30 6.95
C SER A 152 -15.25 -1.74 7.14
N SER A 153 -14.91 -2.10 8.38
CA SER A 153 -14.64 -3.49 8.74
C SER A 153 -15.88 -4.38 8.78
N ASP A 154 -17.08 -3.78 8.76
CA ASP A 154 -18.37 -4.46 8.70
C ASP A 154 -19.10 -4.10 7.39
N ALA A 155 -19.42 -5.12 6.60
CA ALA A 155 -20.13 -5.00 5.33
C ALA A 155 -21.49 -4.28 5.45
N LYS A 156 -22.24 -4.62 6.51
CA LYS A 156 -23.55 -4.02 6.79
C LYS A 156 -23.41 -2.56 7.18
N LEU A 157 -22.36 -2.22 7.92
CA LEU A 157 -22.10 -0.85 8.32
C LEU A 157 -21.66 0.01 7.12
N ALA A 158 -20.77 -0.48 6.25
CA ALA A 158 -20.42 0.20 5.01
C ALA A 158 -21.68 0.52 4.19
N TYR A 159 -22.55 -0.46 4.01
CA TYR A 159 -23.80 -0.29 3.27
C TYR A 159 -24.76 0.69 3.93
N LYS A 160 -24.97 0.59 5.25
CA LYS A 160 -25.86 1.51 5.97
C LYS A 160 -25.34 2.94 5.98
N THR A 161 -24.02 3.12 6.08
CA THR A 161 -23.40 4.44 6.06
C THR A 161 -23.65 5.14 4.72
N ILE A 162 -23.47 4.46 3.59
CA ILE A 162 -23.74 5.08 2.29
C ILE A 162 -25.22 5.40 2.11
N GLN A 163 -26.13 4.55 2.60
CA GLN A 163 -27.56 4.84 2.58
C GLN A 163 -27.91 6.09 3.42
N SER A 164 -27.32 6.21 4.62
CA SER A 164 -27.50 7.38 5.48
C SER A 164 -26.98 8.65 4.83
N VAL A 165 -25.82 8.59 4.19
CA VAL A 165 -25.25 9.71 3.43
C VAL A 165 -26.21 10.15 2.32
N LEU A 166 -26.66 9.22 1.48
CA LEU A 166 -27.57 9.53 0.36
C LEU A 166 -28.92 10.09 0.85
N LYS A 167 -29.44 9.57 1.94
CA LYS A 167 -30.71 10.02 2.55
C LYS A 167 -30.61 11.45 3.08
N ASN A 168 -29.52 11.78 3.75
CA ASN A 168 -29.37 13.06 4.44
C ASN A 168 -28.71 14.14 3.58
N TYR A 169 -28.13 13.77 2.44
CA TYR A 169 -27.39 14.68 1.57
C TYR A 169 -28.20 15.90 1.16
N SER A 170 -29.39 15.70 0.58
CA SER A 170 -30.21 16.80 0.03
C SER A 170 -30.65 17.78 1.11
N SER A 171 -30.91 17.32 2.33
CA SER A 171 -31.27 18.21 3.45
C SER A 171 -30.11 19.07 3.93
N VAL A 172 -28.88 18.53 3.91
CA VAL A 172 -27.70 19.28 4.35
C VAL A 172 -27.21 20.25 3.27
N THR A 173 -27.24 19.84 1.99
CA THR A 173 -26.83 20.73 0.89
C THR A 173 -27.80 21.89 0.67
N ALA A 174 -29.08 21.73 0.99
CA ALA A 174 -30.05 22.82 0.92
C ALA A 174 -29.65 24.05 1.76
N PHE A 175 -28.92 23.85 2.87
CA PHE A 175 -28.43 24.94 3.73
C PHE A 175 -27.18 25.64 3.16
N VAL A 176 -26.40 24.97 2.32
CA VAL A 176 -25.07 25.46 1.89
C VAL A 176 -25.07 25.93 0.44
N VAL A 177 -25.73 25.18 -0.45
CA VAL A 177 -25.66 25.37 -1.90
C VAL A 177 -27.03 25.71 -2.49
N GLY A 178 -28.12 25.58 -1.70
CA GLY A 178 -29.50 25.72 -2.14
C GLY A 178 -30.11 24.38 -2.55
N ASP A 179 -31.35 24.44 -3.08
CA ASP A 179 -32.11 23.23 -3.43
C ASP A 179 -31.37 22.39 -4.46
N THR A 180 -30.87 21.27 -4.03
CA THR A 180 -30.20 20.28 -4.88
C THR A 180 -31.05 19.03 -5.01
N LYS A 181 -31.13 18.46 -6.22
CA LYS A 181 -31.76 17.18 -6.49
C LYS A 181 -30.72 16.13 -6.78
N LEU A 182 -30.85 15.03 -6.10
CA LEU A 182 -30.00 13.84 -6.23
C LEU A 182 -30.72 12.83 -7.14
N LYS A 183 -30.08 12.45 -8.24
CA LYS A 183 -30.57 11.36 -9.08
C LYS A 183 -29.59 10.19 -8.97
N ILE A 184 -30.02 9.14 -8.30
CA ILE A 184 -29.22 7.92 -8.15
C ILE A 184 -29.14 7.23 -9.52
N ILE A 185 -27.92 7.00 -10.00
CA ILE A 185 -27.61 6.28 -11.24
C ILE A 185 -27.35 4.82 -10.91
N GLU A 186 -26.54 4.57 -9.87
CA GLU A 186 -26.25 3.24 -9.35
C GLU A 186 -26.55 3.20 -7.86
N GLN A 187 -27.42 2.28 -7.48
CA GLN A 187 -27.79 2.12 -6.07
C GLN A 187 -26.68 1.41 -5.29
N PRO A 188 -26.45 1.78 -4.03
CA PRO A 188 -25.48 1.08 -3.21
C PRO A 188 -25.93 -0.38 -3.01
N THR A 189 -24.92 -1.26 -3.07
CA THR A 189 -25.13 -2.69 -2.79
C THR A 189 -24.37 -3.09 -1.54
N MET A 190 -24.90 -4.07 -0.83
CA MET A 190 -24.21 -4.64 0.33
C MET A 190 -23.04 -5.49 -0.16
N PRO A 191 -21.80 -5.17 0.24
CA PRO A 191 -20.62 -5.93 -0.19
C PRO A 191 -20.64 -7.34 0.42
N THR A 192 -20.35 -8.34 -0.40
CA THR A 192 -20.27 -9.75 -0.01
C THR A 192 -18.86 -10.19 0.32
N GLU A 193 -17.87 -9.50 -0.26
CA GLU A 193 -16.45 -9.84 -0.11
C GLU A 193 -15.65 -8.58 0.27
N PRO A 194 -14.58 -8.73 1.08
CA PRO A 194 -13.70 -7.62 1.41
C PRO A 194 -12.85 -7.22 0.19
N ILE A 195 -12.59 -5.92 0.04
CA ILE A 195 -11.72 -5.40 -1.02
C ILE A 195 -10.24 -5.75 -0.81
N ASN A 196 -9.85 -6.08 0.42
CA ASN A 196 -8.52 -6.55 0.81
C ASN A 196 -8.57 -8.03 1.19
N PRO A 197 -8.57 -8.97 0.24
CA PRO A 197 -8.70 -10.39 0.54
C PRO A 197 -7.59 -10.86 1.50
N TYR A 198 -7.93 -11.80 2.38
CA TYR A 198 -6.96 -12.40 3.31
C TYR A 198 -5.90 -13.19 2.55
N MET A 199 -4.70 -12.64 2.44
CA MET A 199 -3.56 -13.26 1.75
C MET A 199 -2.37 -13.47 2.71
N PRO A 200 -2.42 -14.46 3.61
CA PRO A 200 -1.38 -14.68 4.62
C PRO A 200 -0.01 -14.97 4.01
N ILE A 201 0.02 -15.49 2.79
CA ILE A 201 1.26 -15.80 2.06
C ILE A 201 2.10 -14.53 1.81
N MET A 202 1.46 -13.38 1.65
CA MET A 202 2.17 -12.09 1.49
C MET A 202 2.96 -11.73 2.77
N GLY A 203 2.35 -11.94 3.93
CA GLY A 203 3.02 -11.72 5.22
C GLY A 203 4.19 -12.68 5.41
N VAL A 204 3.98 -13.97 5.10
CA VAL A 204 5.05 -14.98 5.15
C VAL A 204 6.20 -14.60 4.24
N LEU A 205 5.92 -14.23 2.99
CA LEU A 205 6.93 -13.93 1.98
C LEU A 205 7.76 -12.69 2.34
N LEU A 206 7.09 -11.62 2.80
CA LEU A 206 7.75 -10.39 3.22
C LEU A 206 8.71 -10.65 4.40
N PHE A 207 8.23 -11.32 5.45
CA PHE A 207 9.04 -11.62 6.63
C PHE A 207 10.13 -12.64 6.34
N ALA A 208 9.89 -13.61 5.46
CA ALA A 208 10.90 -14.55 5.00
C ALA A 208 12.05 -13.84 4.26
N LEU A 209 11.75 -12.89 3.36
CA LEU A 209 12.77 -12.09 2.69
C LEU A 209 13.58 -11.25 3.66
N ILE A 210 12.93 -10.62 4.64
CA ILE A 210 13.61 -9.88 5.71
C ILE A 210 14.51 -10.83 6.50
N GLY A 211 14.01 -12.01 6.85
CA GLY A 211 14.76 -13.03 7.57
C GLY A 211 16.00 -13.50 6.81
N PHE A 212 15.85 -13.73 5.52
CA PHE A 212 16.97 -14.08 4.66
C PHE A 212 18.02 -12.97 4.61
N ALA A 213 17.60 -11.72 4.42
CA ALA A 213 18.51 -10.57 4.36
C ALA A 213 19.28 -10.38 5.69
N ILE A 214 18.58 -10.46 6.83
CA ILE A 214 19.20 -10.39 8.16
C ILE A 214 20.15 -11.58 8.38
N GLY A 215 19.76 -12.79 7.95
CA GLY A 215 20.60 -13.98 8.04
C GLY A 215 21.87 -13.93 7.19
N MET A 216 21.89 -13.10 6.15
CA MET A 216 23.11 -12.87 5.34
C MET A 216 24.16 -12.00 6.04
N ILE A 217 23.76 -11.18 7.02
CA ILE A 217 24.69 -10.29 7.74
C ILE A 217 25.81 -11.07 8.45
N PRO A 218 25.52 -12.08 9.31
CA PRO A 218 26.58 -12.87 9.94
C PRO A 218 27.42 -13.64 8.92
N VAL A 219 26.87 -14.10 7.81
CA VAL A 219 27.63 -14.77 6.74
C VAL A 219 28.64 -13.81 6.12
N LEU A 220 28.24 -12.56 5.86
CA LEU A 220 29.15 -11.51 5.38
C LEU A 220 30.26 -11.19 6.40
N ILE A 221 29.89 -11.04 7.67
CA ILE A 221 30.86 -10.75 8.74
C ILE A 221 31.89 -11.88 8.85
N VAL A 222 31.44 -13.11 8.91
CA VAL A 222 32.32 -14.29 8.97
C VAL A 222 33.21 -14.37 7.73
N GLY A 223 32.67 -14.13 6.53
CA GLY A 223 33.45 -14.11 5.28
C GLY A 223 34.58 -13.05 5.27
N LEU A 224 34.34 -11.91 5.94
CA LEU A 224 35.33 -10.86 6.06
C LEU A 224 36.41 -11.17 7.12
N PHE A 225 36.05 -11.84 8.24
CA PHE A 225 36.90 -12.03 9.40
C PHE A 225 37.67 -13.38 9.46
N ILE A 226 37.23 -14.42 8.73
CA ILE A 226 37.86 -15.76 8.78
C ILE A 226 39.37 -15.73 8.53
N LYS A 227 39.87 -14.82 7.70
CA LYS A 227 41.34 -14.74 7.41
C LYS A 227 42.13 -14.07 8.53
N THR A 228 41.49 -13.34 9.43
CA THR A 228 42.21 -12.70 10.54
C THR A 228 42.66 -13.73 11.60
N ILE A 229 41.94 -14.86 11.68
CA ILE A 229 42.19 -15.92 12.68
C ILE A 229 43.17 -16.99 12.15
N GLN A 230 43.22 -17.24 10.85
CA GLN A 230 44.14 -18.23 10.25
C GLN A 230 45.57 -17.75 10.02
N ASN A 231 45.85 -16.45 10.20
CA ASN A 231 47.20 -15.86 10.06
C ASN A 231 47.85 -15.54 11.42
N LYS A 232 47.35 -16.13 12.52
CA LYS A 232 48.03 -16.21 13.81
C LYS A 232 48.45 -17.67 14.06
#